data_be50119da1beb3916a15311241e716e1
#
_entry.id   be50119da1beb3916a15311241e716e1
#
_cell.length_a   1.000
_cell.length_b   1.000
_cell.length_c   1.000
_cell.angle_alpha   90.00
_cell.angle_beta   90.00
_cell.angle_gamma   90.00
#
_symmetry.space_group_name_H-M   'P 1'
#
loop_
_entity.id
_entity.type
_entity.pdbx_description
1 polymer ?
#
loop_
_entity_poly.entity_id
_entity_poly.type
_entity_poly.pdbx_seq_one_letter_code
_entity_poly.pdbx_strand_id
1 'polypeptide(L)'
;MPQTSNQTRKSDKSSNPPVHTIRYGVLRAAIWKREVDLGNNSRPMYSVTFTRSYKDGNDWKDSSSFGPDDLLTLAKIANEAHTFIHQNRAAGMPERGEVVEH
;
A
#
# COMPACT_ATOMS: atom_id res chain seq x y z
N MET A 1 3.18 2.29 25.20
CA MET A 1 2.88 2.36 24.70
C MET A 1 3.02 2.25 23.81
N PRO A 2 2.89 2.23 23.99
CA PRO A 2 2.77 2.19 23.12
C PRO A 2 2.98 2.10 22.12
N GLN A 3 2.92 1.91 22.06
CA GLN A 3 2.89 1.96 21.25
C GLN A 3 3.15 1.94 20.46
N THR A 4 3.18 1.69 20.63
CA THR A 4 3.21 1.77 19.85
C THR A 4 3.49 1.80 18.96
N SER A 5 3.63 1.56 19.22
CA SER A 5 3.63 1.69 18.46
C SER A 5 3.89 1.68 17.55
N ASN A 6 4.07 1.43 17.72
CA ASN A 6 4.02 1.55 16.94
C ASN A 6 4.35 1.65 16.14
N GLN A 7 4.56 1.39 16.22
CA GLN A 7 4.58 1.57 15.52
C GLN A 7 5.05 1.80 14.80
N THR A 8 5.27 1.59 14.94
CA THR A 8 5.48 1.90 14.21
C THR A 8 6.08 2.02 13.52
N ARG A 9 6.49 1.75 13.73
CA ARG A 9 6.76 1.93 13.03
C ARG A 9 7.38 2.17 12.33
N LYS A 10 7.70 2.08 12.23
CA LYS A 10 8.02 2.44 11.42
C LYS A 10 8.57 2.94 10.81
N SER A 11 8.88 2.81 10.91
CA SER A 11 9.17 3.45 10.23
C SER A 11 9.76 3.78 9.62
N ASP A 12 9.90 3.49 9.86
CA ASP A 12 10.33 3.96 9.18
C ASP A 12 10.78 4.20 8.49
N LYS A 13 10.65 3.88 9.07
CA LYS A 13 11.16 3.90 8.26
C LYS A 13 11.28 4.60 7.32
N SER A 14 11.00 4.39 7.22
CA SER A 14 11.21 5.30 6.24
C SER A 14 10.55 6.55 6.58
N SER A 15 11.12 7.57 6.15
CA SER A 15 10.59 8.85 6.48
C SER A 15 9.59 9.33 5.45
N ASN A 16 9.40 8.59 4.38
CA ASN A 16 8.50 9.03 3.32
C ASN A 16 7.09 8.54 3.55
N PRO A 17 6.10 9.37 3.29
CA PRO A 17 4.72 8.92 3.38
C PRO A 17 4.37 8.03 2.20
N PRO A 18 3.27 7.31 2.27
CA PRO A 18 2.84 6.54 1.11
C PRO A 18 2.56 7.46 -0.07
N VAL A 19 2.79 6.95 -1.26
CA VAL A 19 2.54 7.74 -2.45
C VAL A 19 1.07 7.75 -2.81
N HIS A 20 0.31 6.82 -2.27
CA HIS A 20 -1.13 6.76 -2.52
C HIS A 20 -1.77 5.89 -1.46
N THR A 21 -2.98 6.23 -1.10
CA THR A 21 -3.76 5.45 -0.14
C THR A 21 -5.14 5.23 -0.71
N ILE A 22 -5.61 3.99 -0.63
CA ILE A 22 -6.95 3.63 -1.07
C ILE A 22 -7.73 3.18 0.16
N ARG A 23 -8.92 3.71 0.34
CA ARG A 23 -9.71 3.40 1.52
C ARG A 23 -11.12 3.01 1.12
N TYR A 24 -11.59 1.91 1.71
CA TYR A 24 -12.96 1.47 1.61
C TYR A 24 -13.42 1.14 3.01
N GLY A 25 -14.24 2.03 3.59
CA GLY A 25 -14.70 1.81 4.95
C GLY A 25 -13.54 1.79 5.93
N VAL A 26 -13.41 0.71 6.66
CA VAL A 26 -12.34 0.56 7.64
C VAL A 26 -11.12 -0.11 7.05
N LEU A 27 -11.16 -0.49 5.78
CA LEU A 27 -10.01 -1.11 5.12
C LEU A 27 -9.27 -0.08 4.32
N ARG A 28 -7.95 -0.19 4.31
CA ARG A 28 -7.17 0.70 3.49
C ARG A 28 -5.90 0.01 3.02
N ALA A 29 -5.40 0.51 1.90
CA ALA A 29 -4.12 0.08 1.36
C ALA A 29 -3.25 1.31 1.23
N ALA A 30 -2.04 1.21 1.69
CA ALA A 30 -1.05 2.26 1.51
C ALA A 30 -0.02 1.75 0.52
N ILE A 31 0.25 2.54 -0.49
CA ILE A 31 1.20 2.18 -1.54
C ILE A 31 2.46 2.98 -1.29
N TRP A 32 3.56 2.26 -1.18
CA TRP A 32 4.86 2.84 -0.86
C TRP A 32 5.78 2.69 -2.05
N LYS A 33 6.65 3.65 -2.23
CA LYS A 33 7.62 3.62 -3.31
C LYS A 33 8.97 4.00 -2.75
N ARG A 34 9.97 3.26 -3.14
CA ARG A 34 11.33 3.62 -2.81
C ARG A 34 12.23 3.28 -3.98
N GLU A 35 13.38 3.93 -4.02
CA GLU A 35 14.35 3.68 -5.05
C GLU A 35 15.32 2.63 -4.56
N VAL A 36 15.58 1.66 -5.40
CA VAL A 36 16.53 0.61 -5.10
C VAL A 36 17.75 0.83 -5.97
N ASP A 37 18.90 0.92 -5.33
CA ASP A 37 20.15 1.14 -6.02
C ASP A 37 20.69 -0.18 -6.55
N LEU A 38 20.86 -0.28 -7.84
CA LEU A 38 21.33 -1.49 -8.47
C LEU A 38 22.75 -1.34 -9.02
N GLY A 39 23.49 -0.37 -8.49
CA GLY A 39 24.85 -0.15 -8.93
C GLY A 39 24.92 0.94 -9.96
N ASN A 40 24.67 0.61 -11.20
CA ASN A 40 24.75 1.60 -12.27
C ASN A 40 23.53 2.47 -12.38
N ASN A 41 22.41 2.01 -11.82
CA ASN A 41 21.19 2.79 -11.91
C ASN A 41 20.34 2.44 -10.73
N SER A 42 19.21 3.09 -10.65
CA SER A 42 18.23 2.78 -9.62
C SER A 42 16.89 2.56 -10.29
N ARG A 43 16.01 1.89 -9.57
CA ARG A 43 14.68 1.65 -10.08
C ARG A 43 13.68 1.74 -8.95
N PRO A 44 12.47 2.12 -9.24
CA PRO A 44 11.46 2.21 -8.19
C PRO A 44 10.96 0.82 -7.82
N MET A 45 10.75 0.63 -6.53
CA MET A 45 10.12 -0.56 -6.01
C MET A 45 8.89 -0.15 -5.26
N TYR A 46 7.80 -0.82 -5.54
CA TYR A 46 6.53 -0.53 -4.89
C TYR A 46 6.19 -1.63 -3.91
N SER A 47 5.59 -1.26 -2.82
CA SER A 47 5.03 -2.22 -1.89
C SER A 47 3.70 -1.69 -1.40
N VAL A 48 2.87 -2.60 -0.91
CA VAL A 48 1.53 -2.24 -0.47
C VAL A 48 1.30 -2.89 0.88
N THR A 49 0.80 -2.10 1.80
CA THR A 49 0.38 -2.63 3.09
C THR A 49 -1.12 -2.45 3.22
N PHE A 50 -1.76 -3.47 3.79
CA PHE A 50 -3.20 -3.45 3.99
C PHE A 50 -3.49 -3.38 5.48
N THR A 51 -4.45 -2.58 5.84
CA THR A 51 -4.77 -2.35 7.23
C THR A 51 -6.28 -2.29 7.40
N ARG A 52 -6.75 -2.87 8.49
CA ARG A 52 -8.15 -2.76 8.89
C ARG A 52 -8.18 -2.02 10.23
N SER A 53 -8.94 -0.94 10.25
CA SER A 53 -9.12 -0.18 11.48
C SER A 53 -10.29 -0.75 12.26
N TYR A 54 -10.14 -0.84 13.56
CA TYR A 54 -11.23 -1.31 14.39
C TYR A 54 -11.22 -0.52 15.67
N LYS A 55 -12.37 -0.52 16.32
CA LYS A 55 -12.52 0.24 17.55
C LYS A 55 -12.42 -0.70 18.72
N ASP A 56 -11.60 -0.33 19.68
CA ASP A 56 -11.41 -1.08 20.90
C ASP A 56 -11.71 -0.12 22.05
N GLY A 57 -12.94 -0.23 22.60
CA GLY A 57 -13.37 0.75 23.57
C GLY A 57 -13.55 2.09 22.90
N ASN A 58 -12.81 3.07 23.35
CA ASN A 58 -12.84 4.40 22.75
C ASN A 58 -11.69 4.66 21.80
N ASP A 59 -10.83 3.66 21.60
CA ASP A 59 -9.63 3.84 20.82
C ASP A 59 -9.77 3.16 19.48
N TRP A 60 -9.25 3.79 18.44
CA TRP A 60 -9.13 3.17 17.13
C TRP A 60 -7.77 2.51 17.01
N LYS A 61 -7.78 1.28 16.54
CA LYS A 61 -6.56 0.50 16.37
C LYS A 61 -6.51 -0.08 14.97
N ASP A 62 -5.34 -0.51 14.57
CA ASP A 62 -5.11 -1.08 13.25
C ASP A 62 -4.72 -2.54 13.38
N SER A 63 -5.17 -3.31 12.43
CA SER A 63 -4.89 -4.74 12.37
C SER A 63 -4.52 -5.11 10.96
N SER A 64 -3.67 -6.11 10.82
CA SER A 64 -3.37 -6.70 9.53
C SER A 64 -4.11 -8.00 9.33
N SER A 65 -5.06 -8.30 10.21
CA SER A 65 -5.91 -9.48 10.07
C SER A 65 -7.26 -9.08 9.54
N PHE A 66 -7.83 -9.91 8.68
CA PHE A 66 -9.07 -9.58 8.01
C PHE A 66 -10.04 -10.74 8.15
N GLY A 67 -11.29 -10.41 8.43
CA GLY A 67 -12.32 -11.41 8.57
C GLY A 67 -12.92 -11.79 7.23
N PRO A 68 -13.75 -12.83 7.21
CA PRO A 68 -14.36 -13.27 5.96
C PRO A 68 -15.16 -12.17 5.27
N ASP A 69 -15.81 -11.31 6.04
CA ASP A 69 -16.61 -10.25 5.46
C ASP A 69 -15.77 -9.15 4.83
N ASP A 70 -14.47 -9.13 5.14
CA ASP A 70 -13.59 -8.12 4.60
C ASP A 70 -12.95 -8.52 3.28
N LEU A 71 -13.01 -9.79 2.94
CA LEU A 71 -12.15 -10.31 1.88
C LEU A 71 -12.48 -9.76 0.50
N LEU A 72 -13.76 -9.57 0.19
CA LEU A 72 -14.09 -9.02 -1.12
C LEU A 72 -13.69 -7.56 -1.21
N THR A 73 -13.85 -6.83 -0.12
CA THR A 73 -13.41 -5.44 -0.11
C THR A 73 -11.88 -5.37 -0.21
N LEU A 74 -11.21 -6.27 0.50
CA LEU A 74 -9.75 -6.32 0.42
C LEU A 74 -9.31 -6.63 -1.01
N ALA A 75 -9.99 -7.55 -1.67
CA ALA A 75 -9.67 -7.88 -3.05
C ALA A 75 -9.85 -6.67 -3.96
N LYS A 76 -10.91 -5.90 -3.72
CA LYS A 76 -11.15 -4.70 -4.50
C LYS A 76 -10.04 -3.69 -4.31
N ILE A 77 -9.63 -3.48 -3.07
CA ILE A 77 -8.55 -2.55 -2.77
C ILE A 77 -7.25 -3.03 -3.40
N ALA A 78 -6.97 -4.33 -3.30
CA ALA A 78 -5.77 -4.89 -3.90
C ALA A 78 -5.78 -4.70 -5.41
N ASN A 79 -6.94 -4.87 -6.02
CA ASN A 79 -7.05 -4.67 -7.46
C ASN A 79 -6.76 -3.22 -7.83
N GLU A 80 -7.30 -2.29 -7.06
CA GLU A 80 -7.06 -0.88 -7.34
C GLU A 80 -5.60 -0.49 -7.11
N ALA A 81 -4.99 -1.06 -6.08
CA ALA A 81 -3.59 -0.80 -5.83
C ALA A 81 -2.74 -1.32 -6.99
N HIS A 82 -3.08 -2.50 -7.49
CA HIS A 82 -2.39 -3.07 -8.63
C HIS A 82 -2.51 -2.15 -9.84
N THR A 83 -3.71 -1.65 -10.09
CA THR A 83 -3.94 -0.75 -11.21
C THR A 83 -3.11 0.53 -11.06
N PHE A 84 -3.10 1.09 -9.86
CA PHE A 84 -2.34 2.31 -9.63
C PHE A 84 -0.86 2.09 -9.90
N ILE A 85 -0.31 1.01 -9.38
CA ILE A 85 1.11 0.72 -9.55
C ILE A 85 1.42 0.48 -11.02
N HIS A 86 0.55 -0.29 -11.68
CA HIS A 86 0.76 -0.62 -13.08
C HIS A 86 0.76 0.64 -13.94
N GLN A 87 -0.19 1.54 -13.68
CA GLN A 87 -0.26 2.76 -14.46
C GLN A 87 0.94 3.66 -14.22
N ASN A 88 1.43 3.71 -12.99
CA ASN A 88 2.56 4.56 -12.69
C ASN A 88 3.86 3.99 -13.24
N ARG A 89 3.97 2.69 -13.26
CA ARG A 89 5.14 2.07 -13.87
C ARG A 89 5.11 2.21 -15.38
N ALA A 90 3.92 2.06 -15.97
CA ALA A 90 3.78 2.19 -17.40
C ALA A 90 4.07 3.61 -17.85
N ALA A 91 3.73 4.60 -17.01
CA ALA A 91 3.99 5.98 -17.36
C ALA A 91 5.48 6.24 -17.56
N GLY A 92 6.32 5.48 -16.87
CA GLY A 92 7.76 5.61 -17.06
C GLY A 92 8.31 4.74 -18.16
N MET A 93 7.46 3.95 -18.82
CA MET A 93 7.87 3.04 -19.87
C MET A 93 6.82 3.09 -20.97
N PRO A 94 6.79 4.16 -21.73
CA PRO A 94 5.68 4.40 -22.64
C PRO A 94 5.42 3.29 -23.64
N GLU A 95 6.46 2.65 -24.09
CA GLU A 95 6.26 1.63 -25.09
C GLU A 95 5.54 0.42 -24.57
N ARG A 96 5.42 0.33 -23.28
CA ARG A 96 4.73 -0.81 -22.72
C ARG A 96 3.25 -0.58 -22.53
N GLY A 97 2.85 0.63 -22.75
CA GLY A 97 1.46 0.94 -22.52
C GLY A 97 0.54 0.12 -23.34
N GLU A 98 1.08 -0.41 -24.35
CA GLU A 98 0.25 -1.17 -25.15
C GLU A 98 -0.15 -2.44 -24.51
N VAL A 99 0.32 -2.93 -23.92
CA VAL A 99 -0.08 -4.15 -23.58
C VAL A 99 -1.22 -4.42 -22.92
N VAL A 100 -1.18 -4.15 -23.25
CA VAL A 100 -2.07 -4.34 -22.84
C VAL A 100 -2.88 -4.77 -22.58
N GLU A 101 -2.82 -5.12 -22.55
CA GLU A 101 -3.62 -5.51 -22.28
C GLU A 101 -4.13 -5.82 -21.71
N HIS A 102 -4.09 -6.10 -21.50
CA HIS A 102 -4.77 -6.42 -20.88
C HIS A 102 -5.17 -6.61 -20.61
#